data_52079305cf2a5e54ce1a8bfcbc02e592
#
_entry.id   52079305cf2a5e54ce1a8bfcbc02e592
#
_cell.length_a   1.000
_cell.length_b   1.000
_cell.length_c   1.000
_cell.angle_alpha   90.00
_cell.angle_beta   90.00
_cell.angle_gamma   90.00
#
_symmetry.space_group_name_H-M   'P 1'
#
loop_
_entity.id
_entity.type
_entity.pdbx_description
1 polymer ?
#
loop_
_entity_poly.entity_id
_entity_poly.type
_entity_poly.pdbx_seq_one_letter_code
_entity_poly.pdbx_strand_id
1 'polypeptide(L)'
;MSLNHKHDNYSPPTTDEVDVGSAKDVEEIMRKYDRESNTRIWEGAPKIALRVLMSAFSIYCILMTLFSKALPERRLSLFLGFIIIIGYLVYPARKGAARVNHVPWYDWILMVLGAGSFFYFAINAFSIIQLATKLQPIHIIVGAIGIVVPVSYTHLTLPTILLV
;
A
#
# COMPACT_ATOMS: atom_id res chain seq x y z
N MET A 1 8.24 72.40 17.07
CA MET A 1 7.74 71.33 16.19
C MET A 1 8.81 70.27 16.14
N SER A 2 8.72 69.30 17.06
CA SER A 2 9.75 68.27 17.32
C SER A 2 9.28 66.97 16.71
N LEU A 3 9.98 66.51 15.68
CA LEU A 3 9.75 65.22 15.03
C LEU A 3 10.52 64.17 15.79
N ASN A 4 9.78 63.35 16.53
CA ASN A 4 10.29 62.21 17.25
C ASN A 4 10.51 61.04 16.27
N HIS A 5 11.73 60.78 15.84
CA HIS A 5 12.11 59.63 15.07
C HIS A 5 12.23 58.41 16.02
N LYS A 6 11.21 57.59 16.03
CA LYS A 6 11.23 56.28 16.65
C LYS A 6 12.07 55.34 15.78
N HIS A 7 13.30 55.09 16.18
CA HIS A 7 14.13 54.03 15.62
C HIS A 7 13.53 52.70 16.02
N ASP A 8 12.87 52.06 15.05
CA ASP A 8 12.52 50.65 15.17
C ASP A 8 13.81 49.83 15.07
N ASN A 9 14.27 49.32 16.20
CA ASN A 9 15.34 48.35 16.28
C ASN A 9 14.88 47.05 15.67
N TYR A 10 15.07 46.91 14.36
CA TYR A 10 15.00 45.63 13.68
C TYR A 10 16.30 44.90 13.97
N SER A 11 16.26 43.99 14.97
CA SER A 11 17.29 42.99 15.15
C SER A 11 17.00 41.84 14.21
N PRO A 12 17.89 41.49 13.27
CA PRO A 12 17.68 40.29 12.46
C PRO A 12 17.70 39.07 13.40
N PRO A 13 16.83 38.07 13.18
CA PRO A 13 16.83 36.87 13.99
C PRO A 13 18.19 36.18 13.89
N THR A 14 18.80 35.95 15.04
CA THR A 14 20.02 35.17 15.17
C THR A 14 19.79 33.77 14.63
N THR A 15 20.74 33.30 13.87
CA THR A 15 20.73 32.02 13.08
C THR A 15 20.61 30.76 13.96
N ASP A 16 20.37 30.86 15.24
CA ASP A 16 20.37 29.75 16.21
C ASP A 16 18.98 29.35 16.71
N GLU A 17 17.91 29.97 16.20
CA GLU A 17 16.51 29.57 16.46
C GLU A 17 15.77 29.24 15.18
N VAL A 18 16.33 28.40 14.33
CA VAL A 18 15.48 27.47 13.56
C VAL A 18 15.16 26.36 14.54
N ASP A 19 14.11 26.56 15.33
CA ASP A 19 13.47 25.52 16.08
C ASP A 19 13.01 24.46 15.03
N VAL A 20 13.88 23.50 14.81
CA VAL A 20 13.54 22.30 14.07
C VAL A 20 12.49 21.64 14.94
N GLY A 21 11.21 21.90 14.61
CA GLY A 21 10.05 21.52 15.37
C GLY A 21 10.28 20.19 16.05
N SER A 22 10.03 20.14 17.33
CA SER A 22 10.30 19.00 18.19
C SER A 22 10.00 17.71 17.42
N ALA A 23 10.80 16.66 17.58
CA ALA A 23 10.54 15.38 16.93
C ALA A 23 9.07 14.93 17.08
N LYS A 24 8.38 15.43 18.11
CA LYS A 24 6.94 15.29 18.32
C LYS A 24 6.10 16.06 17.31
N ASP A 25 6.48 17.27 16.92
CA ASP A 25 5.75 18.07 15.94
C ASP A 25 5.88 17.48 14.55
N VAL A 26 7.07 16.95 14.21
CA VAL A 26 7.30 16.22 12.97
C VAL A 26 6.48 14.92 12.95
N GLU A 27 6.42 14.20 14.06
CA GLU A 27 5.63 12.98 14.20
C GLU A 27 4.12 13.29 14.13
N GLU A 28 3.68 14.42 14.71
CA GLU A 28 2.28 14.84 14.65
C GLU A 28 1.88 15.29 13.24
N ILE A 29 2.73 16.01 12.52
CA ILE A 29 2.54 16.40 11.12
C ILE A 29 2.52 15.15 10.23
N MET A 30 3.45 14.22 10.40
CA MET A 30 3.45 12.95 9.68
C MET A 30 2.19 12.14 9.96
N ARG A 31 1.76 12.07 11.21
CA ARG A 31 0.52 11.39 11.62
C ARG A 31 -0.73 12.04 11.02
N LYS A 32 -0.75 13.37 10.88
CA LYS A 32 -1.82 14.12 10.21
C LYS A 32 -1.82 13.84 8.72
N TYR A 33 -0.65 13.82 8.08
CA TYR A 33 -0.49 13.51 6.66
C TYR A 33 -0.86 12.06 6.34
N ASP A 34 -0.47 11.10 7.18
CA ASP A 34 -0.86 9.70 7.07
C ASP A 34 -2.38 9.51 7.22
N ARG A 35 -3.03 10.31 8.05
CA ARG A 35 -4.49 10.30 8.19
C ARG A 35 -5.21 10.84 6.97
N GLU A 36 -4.64 11.84 6.29
CA GLU A 36 -5.15 12.39 5.04
C GLU A 36 -4.88 11.48 3.83
N SER A 37 -3.79 10.71 3.86
CA SER A 37 -3.40 9.78 2.79
C SER A 37 -4.21 8.49 2.73
N ASN A 38 -5.27 8.35 3.54
CA ASN A 38 -6.13 7.16 3.60
C ASN A 38 -5.36 5.85 3.87
N THR A 39 -4.19 5.93 4.50
CA THR A 39 -3.45 4.75 4.94
C THR A 39 -4.01 4.23 6.25
N ARG A 40 -3.95 2.91 6.41
CA ARG A 40 -4.40 2.26 7.64
C ARG A 40 -3.36 2.46 8.75
N ILE A 41 -3.82 2.96 9.91
CA ILE A 41 -2.94 3.20 11.05
C ILE A 41 -2.80 1.89 11.83
N TRP A 42 -1.58 1.35 11.83
CA TRP A 42 -1.21 0.18 12.61
C TRP A 42 -0.40 0.61 13.83
N GLU A 43 -0.82 0.22 15.03
CA GLU A 43 -0.10 0.50 16.27
C GLU A 43 0.22 -0.80 17.00
N GLY A 44 1.39 -0.87 17.65
CA GLY A 44 1.82 -2.04 18.42
C GLY A 44 2.27 -3.23 17.58
N ALA A 45 1.86 -4.43 17.98
CA ALA A 45 2.25 -5.69 17.35
C ALA A 45 1.92 -5.78 15.84
N PRO A 46 0.73 -5.36 15.34
CA PRO A 46 0.43 -5.46 13.92
C PRO A 46 1.31 -4.54 13.04
N LYS A 47 1.78 -3.40 13.57
CA LYS A 47 2.77 -2.56 12.87
C LYS A 47 4.08 -3.30 12.63
N ILE A 48 4.54 -4.04 13.64
CA ILE A 48 5.77 -4.86 13.52
C ILE A 48 5.55 -6.00 12.54
N ALA A 49 4.41 -6.69 12.62
CA ALA A 49 4.06 -7.77 11.71
C ALA A 49 4.02 -7.31 10.25
N LEU A 50 3.43 -6.15 9.95
CA LEU A 50 3.40 -5.58 8.61
C LEU A 50 4.81 -5.24 8.11
N ARG A 51 5.65 -4.65 8.96
CA ARG A 51 7.05 -4.33 8.62
C ARG A 51 7.85 -5.60 8.30
N VAL A 52 7.69 -6.65 9.11
CA VAL A 52 8.33 -7.95 8.89
C VAL A 52 7.82 -8.57 7.58
N LEU A 53 6.52 -8.52 7.31
CA LEU A 53 5.93 -9.02 6.09
C LEU A 53 6.51 -8.31 4.85
N MET A 54 6.61 -6.98 4.88
CA MET A 54 7.19 -6.20 3.76
C MET A 54 8.67 -6.51 3.56
N SER A 55 9.44 -6.66 4.66
CA SER A 55 10.85 -7.04 4.58
C SER A 55 11.03 -8.45 4.04
N ALA A 56 10.23 -9.41 4.52
CA ALA A 56 10.24 -10.79 4.04
C ALA A 56 9.86 -10.87 2.55
N PHE A 57 8.88 -10.09 2.12
CA PHE A 57 8.50 -10.00 0.72
C PHE A 57 9.63 -9.43 -0.15
N SER A 58 10.34 -8.40 0.31
CA SER A 58 11.50 -7.85 -0.39
C SER A 58 12.60 -8.90 -0.56
N ILE A 59 12.94 -9.63 0.51
CA ILE A 59 13.92 -10.73 0.46
C ILE A 59 13.44 -11.83 -0.50
N TYR A 60 12.17 -12.20 -0.44
CA TYR A 60 11.57 -13.17 -1.35
C TYR A 60 11.72 -12.76 -2.82
N CYS A 61 11.46 -11.48 -3.16
CA CYS A 61 11.62 -10.96 -4.52
C CYS A 61 13.07 -11.07 -5.01
N ILE A 62 14.04 -10.73 -4.16
CA ILE A 62 15.47 -10.85 -4.48
C ILE A 62 15.85 -12.31 -4.74
N LEU A 63 15.49 -13.20 -3.83
CA LEU A 63 15.79 -14.63 -3.95
C LEU A 63 15.14 -15.25 -5.20
N MET A 64 13.87 -14.91 -5.46
CA MET A 64 13.16 -15.39 -6.64
C MET A 64 13.74 -14.86 -7.95
N THR A 65 14.28 -13.65 -7.95
CA THR A 65 14.92 -13.07 -9.14
C THR A 65 16.28 -13.72 -9.42
N LEU A 66 17.08 -13.95 -8.38
CA LEU A 66 18.45 -14.45 -8.51
C LEU A 66 18.53 -15.97 -8.68
N PHE A 67 17.71 -16.72 -7.96
CA PHE A 67 17.87 -18.18 -7.85
C PHE A 67 16.77 -18.99 -8.52
N SER A 68 15.61 -18.38 -8.83
CA SER A 68 14.48 -19.14 -9.36
C SER A 68 14.65 -19.44 -10.85
N LYS A 69 14.61 -20.73 -11.18
CA LYS A 69 14.44 -21.24 -12.56
C LYS A 69 12.95 -21.45 -12.93
N ALA A 70 12.04 -20.98 -12.11
CA ALA A 70 10.60 -21.12 -12.34
C ALA A 70 10.16 -20.28 -13.56
N LEU A 71 9.05 -20.71 -14.17
CA LEU A 71 8.43 -19.99 -15.27
C LEU A 71 8.16 -18.52 -14.92
N PRO A 72 8.41 -17.57 -15.85
CA PRO A 72 8.16 -16.14 -15.60
C PRO A 72 6.74 -15.85 -15.16
N GLU A 73 5.76 -16.54 -15.72
CA GLU A 73 4.33 -16.40 -15.43
C GLU A 73 4.02 -16.78 -13.98
N ARG A 74 4.62 -17.85 -13.48
CA ARG A 74 4.48 -18.29 -12.10
C ARG A 74 5.06 -17.26 -11.13
N ARG A 75 6.26 -16.74 -11.43
CA ARG A 75 6.91 -15.71 -10.58
C ARG A 75 6.10 -14.43 -10.53
N LEU A 76 5.61 -13.97 -11.69
CA LEU A 76 4.81 -12.76 -11.80
C LEU A 76 3.48 -12.91 -11.05
N SER A 77 2.80 -14.05 -11.18
CA SER A 77 1.54 -14.30 -10.47
C SER A 77 1.73 -14.33 -8.96
N LEU A 78 2.79 -14.98 -8.45
CA LEU A 78 3.11 -14.95 -7.02
C LEU A 78 3.40 -13.53 -6.53
N PHE A 79 4.19 -12.76 -7.28
CA PHE A 79 4.52 -11.39 -6.96
C PHE A 79 3.27 -10.51 -6.88
N LEU A 80 2.37 -10.61 -7.85
CA LEU A 80 1.11 -9.86 -7.85
C LEU A 80 0.20 -10.28 -6.68
N GLY A 81 0.11 -11.57 -6.38
CA GLY A 81 -0.65 -12.06 -5.23
C GLY A 81 -0.18 -11.45 -3.91
N PHE A 82 1.13 -11.39 -3.68
CA PHE A 82 1.70 -10.77 -2.48
C PHE A 82 1.50 -9.24 -2.46
N ILE A 83 1.65 -8.55 -3.59
CA ILE A 83 1.39 -7.11 -3.68
C ILE A 83 -0.06 -6.81 -3.31
N ILE A 84 -1.01 -7.61 -3.77
CA ILE A 84 -2.43 -7.44 -3.45
C ILE A 84 -2.64 -7.58 -1.93
N ILE A 85 -2.08 -8.61 -1.31
CA ILE A 85 -2.18 -8.80 0.15
C ILE A 85 -1.64 -7.57 0.89
N ILE A 86 -0.43 -7.13 0.55
CA ILE A 86 0.19 -5.97 1.18
C ILE A 86 -0.64 -4.71 0.94
N GLY A 87 -1.13 -4.51 -0.29
CA GLY A 87 -1.98 -3.38 -0.65
C GLY A 87 -3.23 -3.28 0.22
N TYR A 88 -3.97 -4.38 0.37
CA TYR A 88 -5.17 -4.41 1.23
C TYR A 88 -4.88 -4.26 2.72
N LEU A 89 -3.70 -4.68 3.18
CA LEU A 89 -3.27 -4.46 4.56
C LEU A 89 -2.89 -3.01 4.84
N VAL A 90 -2.27 -2.33 3.88
CA VAL A 90 -1.83 -0.93 4.02
C VAL A 90 -2.98 0.05 3.76
N TYR A 91 -3.77 -0.20 2.73
CA TYR A 91 -4.85 0.69 2.32
C TYR A 91 -6.22 0.04 2.56
N PRO A 92 -7.17 0.72 3.20
CA PRO A 92 -8.54 0.22 3.30
C PRO A 92 -9.26 0.37 1.95
N ALA A 93 -10.10 -0.60 1.58
CA ALA A 93 -10.89 -0.52 0.35
C ALA A 93 -11.94 0.61 0.40
N ARG A 94 -12.35 1.04 1.59
CA ARG A 94 -13.36 2.10 1.77
C ARG A 94 -12.80 3.25 2.60
N LYS A 95 -13.03 4.49 2.16
CA LYS A 95 -12.69 5.70 2.89
C LYS A 95 -13.44 5.79 4.21
N GLY A 96 -12.76 6.34 5.23
CA GLY A 96 -13.33 6.50 6.57
C GLY A 96 -13.35 5.22 7.41
N ALA A 97 -12.96 4.07 6.85
CA ALA A 97 -12.82 2.81 7.58
C ALA A 97 -11.45 2.64 8.27
N ALA A 98 -10.61 3.67 8.21
CA ALA A 98 -9.28 3.70 8.84
C ALA A 98 -9.39 3.77 10.38
N ARG A 99 -9.91 2.70 10.99
CA ARG A 99 -9.82 2.50 12.45
C ARG A 99 -8.47 1.89 12.78
N VAL A 100 -7.90 2.30 13.90
CA VAL A 100 -6.64 1.72 14.41
C VAL A 100 -6.82 0.22 14.61
N ASN A 101 -5.90 -0.57 14.04
CA ASN A 101 -5.84 -2.04 14.18
C ASN A 101 -7.12 -2.79 13.74
N HIS A 102 -7.91 -2.25 12.83
CA HIS A 102 -9.15 -2.91 12.38
C HIS A 102 -9.15 -3.14 10.87
N VAL A 103 -9.33 -4.40 10.47
CA VAL A 103 -9.58 -4.81 9.08
C VAL A 103 -11.04 -5.20 8.96
N PRO A 104 -11.88 -4.47 8.20
CA PRO A 104 -13.27 -4.86 7.99
C PRO A 104 -13.33 -6.23 7.27
N TRP A 105 -14.36 -6.99 7.55
CA TRP A 105 -14.53 -8.34 7.02
C TRP A 105 -14.59 -8.41 5.48
N TYR A 106 -15.12 -7.37 4.84
CA TYR A 106 -15.18 -7.29 3.37
C TYR A 106 -13.78 -7.10 2.74
N ASP A 107 -12.85 -6.39 3.41
CA ASP A 107 -11.47 -6.26 2.95
C ASP A 107 -10.76 -7.62 2.95
N TRP A 108 -11.07 -8.49 3.94
CA TRP A 108 -10.58 -9.85 3.98
C TRP A 108 -11.07 -10.67 2.80
N ILE A 109 -12.37 -10.59 2.47
CA ILE A 109 -12.94 -11.30 1.33
C ILE A 109 -12.30 -10.83 0.03
N LEU A 110 -12.20 -9.52 -0.19
CA LEU A 110 -11.59 -8.94 -1.38
C LEU A 110 -10.11 -9.32 -1.50
N MET A 111 -9.37 -9.28 -0.40
CA MET A 111 -7.96 -9.68 -0.35
C MET A 111 -7.79 -11.15 -0.71
N VAL A 112 -8.56 -12.05 -0.11
CA VAL A 112 -8.50 -13.50 -0.37
C VAL A 112 -8.92 -13.79 -1.81
N LEU A 113 -9.97 -13.13 -2.32
CA LEU A 113 -10.45 -13.32 -3.68
C LEU A 113 -9.41 -12.84 -4.71
N GLY A 114 -8.88 -11.63 -4.53
CA GLY A 114 -7.88 -11.05 -5.40
C GLY A 114 -6.57 -11.83 -5.37
N ALA A 115 -5.96 -11.99 -4.21
CA ALA A 115 -4.70 -12.72 -4.06
C ALA A 115 -4.85 -14.20 -4.41
N GLY A 116 -5.97 -14.83 -4.01
CA GLY A 116 -6.27 -16.22 -4.30
C GLY A 116 -6.32 -16.53 -5.80
N SER A 117 -6.87 -15.63 -6.61
CA SER A 117 -6.85 -15.76 -8.08
C SER A 117 -5.42 -15.83 -8.62
N PHE A 118 -4.53 -14.97 -8.16
CA PHE A 118 -3.14 -14.97 -8.62
C PHE A 118 -2.35 -16.17 -8.09
N PHE A 119 -2.60 -16.62 -6.87
CA PHE A 119 -2.01 -17.85 -6.36
C PHE A 119 -2.50 -19.08 -7.12
N TYR A 120 -3.77 -19.13 -7.51
CA TYR A 120 -4.31 -20.17 -8.36
C TYR A 120 -3.56 -20.24 -9.71
N PHE A 121 -3.34 -19.08 -10.36
CA PHE A 121 -2.54 -19.01 -11.59
C PHE A 121 -1.10 -19.43 -11.36
N ALA A 122 -0.49 -19.05 -10.25
CA ALA A 122 0.88 -19.43 -9.94
C ALA A 122 1.06 -20.95 -9.77
N ILE A 123 0.09 -21.61 -9.15
CA ILE A 123 0.11 -23.07 -8.95
C ILE A 123 -0.13 -23.79 -10.27
N ASN A 124 -1.11 -23.33 -11.05
CA ASN A 124 -1.54 -23.97 -12.30
C ASN A 124 -0.82 -23.43 -13.55
N ALA A 125 0.20 -22.56 -13.40
CA ALA A 125 0.87 -21.92 -14.52
C ALA A 125 1.35 -22.89 -15.59
N PHE A 126 1.96 -24.00 -15.20
CA PHE A 126 2.44 -25.03 -16.13
C PHE A 126 1.30 -25.70 -16.92
N SER A 127 0.23 -26.08 -16.22
CA SER A 127 -0.94 -26.71 -16.85
C SER A 127 -1.66 -25.76 -17.81
N ILE A 128 -1.75 -24.47 -17.43
CA ILE A 128 -2.41 -23.44 -18.25
C ILE A 128 -1.64 -23.20 -19.54
N ILE A 129 -0.30 -23.15 -19.46
CA ILE A 129 0.56 -22.99 -20.65
C ILE A 129 0.44 -24.19 -21.59
N GLN A 130 0.40 -25.42 -21.04
CA GLN A 130 0.22 -26.62 -21.85
C GLN A 130 -1.17 -26.69 -22.51
N LEU A 131 -2.19 -26.11 -21.86
CA LEU A 131 -3.58 -26.06 -22.34
C LEU A 131 -3.85 -24.84 -23.23
N ALA A 132 -2.82 -24.15 -23.75
CA ALA A 132 -2.89 -22.87 -24.44
C ALA A 132 -3.98 -22.75 -25.54
N THR A 133 -4.42 -23.86 -26.11
CA THR A 133 -5.48 -23.92 -27.13
C THR A 133 -6.85 -24.33 -26.59
N LYS A 134 -6.95 -24.84 -25.36
CA LYS A 134 -8.21 -25.31 -24.73
C LYS A 134 -8.29 -24.81 -23.28
N LEU A 135 -8.44 -23.49 -23.11
CA LEU A 135 -8.67 -22.90 -21.78
C LEU A 135 -9.99 -23.45 -21.20
N GLN A 136 -9.89 -24.03 -20.01
CA GLN A 136 -11.10 -24.45 -19.30
C GLN A 136 -11.86 -23.22 -18.79
N PRO A 137 -13.20 -23.27 -18.73
CA PRO A 137 -14.02 -22.14 -18.27
C PRO A 137 -13.62 -21.61 -16.88
N ILE A 138 -13.12 -22.50 -16.02
CA ILE A 138 -12.67 -22.14 -14.67
C ILE A 138 -11.50 -21.16 -14.68
N HIS A 139 -10.55 -21.29 -15.63
CA HIS A 139 -9.42 -20.37 -15.74
C HIS A 139 -9.88 -18.96 -16.15
N ILE A 140 -10.91 -18.89 -17.00
CA ILE A 140 -11.52 -17.62 -17.44
C ILE A 140 -12.23 -16.95 -16.27
N ILE A 141 -13.01 -17.70 -15.48
CA ILE A 141 -13.73 -17.17 -14.31
C ILE A 141 -12.74 -16.65 -13.26
N VAL A 142 -11.73 -17.45 -12.91
CA VAL A 142 -10.71 -17.06 -11.94
C VAL A 142 -9.92 -15.85 -12.44
N GLY A 143 -9.60 -15.78 -13.74
CA GLY A 143 -8.94 -14.63 -14.35
C GLY A 143 -9.79 -13.37 -14.30
N ALA A 144 -11.09 -13.48 -14.59
CA ALA A 144 -12.02 -12.38 -14.49
C ALA A 144 -12.11 -11.84 -13.05
N ILE A 145 -12.18 -12.71 -12.05
CA ILE A 145 -12.15 -12.32 -10.63
C ILE A 145 -10.83 -11.61 -10.30
N GLY A 146 -9.70 -12.17 -10.74
CA GLY A 146 -8.37 -11.60 -10.53
C GLY A 146 -8.19 -10.21 -11.13
N ILE A 147 -8.93 -9.87 -12.17
CA ILE A 147 -8.91 -8.52 -12.78
C ILE A 147 -9.94 -7.61 -12.11
N VAL A 148 -11.18 -8.05 -11.98
CA VAL A 148 -12.30 -7.23 -11.51
C VAL A 148 -12.07 -6.78 -10.05
N VAL A 149 -11.58 -7.66 -9.18
CA VAL A 149 -11.39 -7.35 -7.76
C VAL A 149 -10.35 -6.24 -7.54
N PRO A 150 -9.12 -6.31 -8.06
CA PRO A 150 -8.15 -5.21 -7.93
C PRO A 150 -8.58 -3.94 -8.66
N VAL A 151 -9.22 -4.06 -9.83
CA VAL A 151 -9.72 -2.89 -10.57
C VAL A 151 -10.84 -2.19 -9.80
N SER A 152 -11.78 -2.94 -9.22
CA SER A 152 -12.82 -2.37 -8.36
C SER A 152 -12.23 -1.67 -7.13
N TYR A 153 -11.20 -2.27 -6.54
CA TYR A 153 -10.48 -1.67 -5.42
C TYR A 153 -9.79 -0.35 -5.82
N THR A 154 -9.05 -0.33 -6.92
CA THR A 154 -8.38 0.89 -7.40
C THR A 154 -9.40 1.95 -7.80
N HIS A 155 -10.53 1.57 -8.42
CA HIS A 155 -11.59 2.50 -8.77
C HIS A 155 -12.28 3.11 -7.55
N LEU A 156 -12.41 2.37 -6.45
CA LEU A 156 -12.95 2.90 -5.19
C LEU A 156 -11.98 3.84 -4.46
N THR A 157 -10.69 3.62 -4.60
CA THR A 157 -9.65 4.42 -3.93
C THR A 157 -9.18 5.64 -4.72
N LEU A 158 -9.15 5.55 -6.06
CA LEU A 158 -8.64 6.60 -6.96
C LEU A 158 -9.51 7.87 -7.10
N PRO A 159 -10.86 7.84 -7.12
CA PRO A 159 -11.65 9.06 -7.35
C PRO A 159 -11.45 10.14 -6.30
N THR A 160 -10.68 9.86 -5.26
CA THR A 160 -10.41 10.82 -4.18
C THR A 160 -9.17 11.66 -4.41
N ILE A 161 -8.22 11.17 -5.19
CA ILE A 161 -6.97 11.89 -5.46
C ILE A 161 -7.17 12.92 -6.57
N LEU A 162 -8.18 12.73 -7.43
CA LEU A 162 -8.50 13.62 -8.56
C LEU A 162 -9.47 14.78 -8.23
N LEU A 163 -10.00 14.83 -6.99
CA LEU A 163 -10.98 15.86 -6.57
C LEU A 163 -10.42 16.84 -5.54
N VAL A 164 -9.09 16.94 -5.41
CA VAL A 164 -8.43 17.99 -4.60
C VAL A 164 -7.74 18.96 -5.51
#